data_a617f4f0a4583012a3cae3dee6ae681f
#
_entry.id   a617f4f0a4583012a3cae3dee6ae681f
#
_cell.length_a   1.000
_cell.length_b   1.000
_cell.length_c   1.000
_cell.angle_alpha   90.00
_cell.angle_beta   90.00
_cell.angle_gamma   90.00
#
_symmetry.space_group_name_H-M   'P 1'
#
loop_
_entity.id
_entity.type
_entity.pdbx_description
1 polymer ?
#
loop_
_entity_poly.entity_id
_entity_poly.type
_entity_poly.pdbx_seq_one_letter_code
_entity_poly.pdbx_strand_id
1 'polypeptide(L)'
;SLSYDIDGIVIKVNDIEQQEEMGYTQKSPRWAIAYKFPAEEVVTQLHDIELSIGRTGVVTPTAILEPVRVAGTTVSRASLHNEDLIHEKDIRIGDSVVIKKAGDIIPEVVYSIVERRPEGVETYHMPTHCPSCNHELVRIEGEVALRCINPKCQAQLVEGLIHFVSRQAMNIDGLGTKIIQQLYENNKIKDVADIYYLTEEDLLPLERMGTKKVSNLLSAIEASKENSLEQLLFGLGIRHLGVKASQVIAEKYGTIDKLFEVTEEELIEIHDVGHKLAQSVVTYLDNEDIRALINKLKEKHVNMDFKGVRTTNIEGHPDFKDKTIVLTGKLHQMTRNEAAQWLELQGAKVTNSVTKKTDVVIAGDDAGSKLAKAEKFGTTVWSENDFIAKQKEIMN
;
A
#
# COMPACT_ATOMS: atom_id res chain seq x y z
N SER A 1 -1.17 -17.51 34.57
CA SER A 1 -1.92 -16.35 34.07
C SER A 1 -0.95 -15.19 33.83
N LEU A 2 -1.15 -14.47 32.77
CA LEU A 2 -0.40 -13.24 32.47
C LEU A 2 -1.05 -12.08 33.24
N SER A 3 -0.25 -11.06 33.59
CA SER A 3 -0.72 -9.84 34.27
C SER A 3 -1.30 -8.79 33.31
N TYR A 4 -1.44 -9.13 32.02
CA TYR A 4 -1.96 -8.29 30.96
C TYR A 4 -2.80 -9.12 29.97
N ASP A 5 -3.69 -8.44 29.27
CA ASP A 5 -4.53 -9.08 28.25
C ASP A 5 -3.73 -9.33 26.98
N ILE A 6 -4.04 -10.43 26.29
CA ILE A 6 -3.47 -10.79 25.00
C ILE A 6 -4.59 -11.13 24.01
N ASP A 7 -4.42 -10.75 22.76
CA ASP A 7 -5.38 -10.98 21.66
C ASP A 7 -5.05 -12.22 20.81
N GLY A 8 -3.90 -12.82 21.06
CA GLY A 8 -3.41 -13.99 20.36
C GLY A 8 -1.97 -14.32 20.70
N ILE A 9 -1.43 -15.31 20.01
CA ILE A 9 -0.04 -15.74 20.13
C ILE A 9 0.60 -15.81 18.74
N VAL A 10 1.92 -15.64 18.67
CA VAL A 10 2.69 -15.83 17.43
C VAL A 10 3.55 -17.08 17.59
N ILE A 11 3.38 -18.03 16.67
CA ILE A 11 4.17 -19.25 16.58
C ILE A 11 5.25 -18.99 15.53
N LYS A 12 6.50 -19.25 15.88
CA LYS A 12 7.66 -19.03 15.01
C LYS A 12 8.49 -20.30 14.90
N VAL A 13 9.08 -20.53 13.74
CA VAL A 13 10.17 -21.52 13.60
C VAL A 13 11.30 -21.08 14.52
N ASN A 14 11.81 -21.99 15.37
CA ASN A 14 12.81 -21.64 16.38
C ASN A 14 14.23 -21.52 15.80
N ASP A 15 14.53 -22.26 14.75
CA ASP A 15 15.84 -22.29 14.09
C ASP A 15 15.99 -21.09 13.15
N ILE A 16 17.04 -20.27 13.35
CA ILE A 16 17.29 -19.05 12.60
C ILE A 16 17.69 -19.36 11.14
N GLU A 17 18.45 -20.44 10.90
CA GLU A 17 18.80 -20.81 9.53
C GLU A 17 17.57 -21.23 8.74
N GLN A 18 16.64 -21.96 9.36
CA GLN A 18 15.36 -22.30 8.73
C GLN A 18 14.50 -21.07 8.50
N GLN A 19 14.51 -20.06 9.40
CA GLN A 19 13.81 -18.80 9.16
C GLN A 19 14.35 -18.08 7.92
N GLU A 20 15.68 -18.06 7.74
CA GLU A 20 16.31 -17.48 6.57
C GLU A 20 15.98 -18.25 5.28
N GLU A 21 15.96 -19.60 5.35
CA GLU A 21 15.58 -20.45 4.21
C GLU A 21 14.12 -20.23 3.78
N MET A 22 13.20 -20.11 4.73
CA MET A 22 11.76 -19.88 4.46
C MET A 22 11.52 -18.45 3.93
N GLY A 23 12.31 -17.48 4.36
CA GLY A 23 12.27 -16.10 3.92
C GLY A 23 10.97 -15.39 4.24
N TYR A 24 10.63 -14.40 3.42
CA TYR A 24 9.50 -13.48 3.63
C TYR A 24 8.59 -13.43 2.40
N THR A 25 7.32 -13.10 2.63
CA THR A 25 6.44 -12.52 1.62
C THR A 25 6.64 -11.00 1.62
N GLN A 26 5.94 -10.29 0.76
CA GLN A 26 5.96 -8.83 0.77
C GLN A 26 5.47 -8.20 2.10
N LYS A 27 4.62 -8.92 2.85
CA LYS A 27 3.95 -8.38 4.06
C LYS A 27 4.29 -9.11 5.35
N SER A 28 4.81 -10.33 5.28
CA SER A 28 4.97 -11.18 6.47
C SER A 28 6.06 -12.22 6.29
N PRO A 29 6.70 -12.69 7.40
CA PRO A 29 7.60 -13.82 7.36
C PRO A 29 6.84 -15.11 7.01
N ARG A 30 7.48 -16.01 6.27
CA ARG A 30 6.93 -17.35 5.96
C ARG A 30 7.11 -18.34 7.11
N TRP A 31 7.97 -18.02 8.06
CA TRP A 31 8.36 -18.83 9.21
C TRP A 31 7.61 -18.46 10.49
N ALA A 32 6.60 -17.58 10.42
CA ALA A 32 5.78 -17.21 11.55
C ALA A 32 4.29 -17.23 11.19
N ILE A 33 3.47 -17.64 12.13
CA ILE A 33 2.00 -17.61 12.01
C ILE A 33 1.39 -17.04 13.28
N ALA A 34 0.45 -16.12 13.15
CA ALA A 34 -0.32 -15.60 14.27
C ALA A 34 -1.58 -16.45 14.47
N TYR A 35 -1.80 -16.91 15.68
CA TYR A 35 -3.06 -17.48 16.13
C TYR A 35 -3.81 -16.45 16.95
N LYS A 36 -4.87 -15.88 16.39
CA LYS A 36 -5.73 -14.92 17.07
C LYS A 36 -6.81 -15.63 17.87
N PHE A 37 -7.03 -15.18 19.10
CA PHE A 37 -8.13 -15.71 19.92
C PHE A 37 -9.48 -15.31 19.30
N PRO A 38 -10.56 -16.02 19.65
CA PRO A 38 -11.91 -15.64 19.25
C PRO A 38 -12.17 -14.17 19.62
N ALA A 39 -12.79 -13.45 18.69
CA ALA A 39 -13.12 -12.04 18.92
C ALA A 39 -14.15 -11.93 20.08
N GLU A 40 -13.95 -10.93 20.94
CA GLU A 40 -14.94 -10.56 21.94
C GLU A 40 -16.18 -9.97 21.25
N GLU A 41 -17.36 -10.48 21.61
CA GLU A 41 -18.64 -9.99 21.14
C GLU A 41 -19.34 -9.22 22.24
N VAL A 42 -19.85 -8.03 21.93
CA VAL A 42 -20.55 -7.15 22.88
C VAL A 42 -21.82 -6.59 22.25
N VAL A 43 -22.85 -6.44 23.04
CA VAL A 43 -24.11 -5.83 22.63
C VAL A 43 -24.05 -4.31 22.82
N THR A 44 -24.47 -3.56 21.81
CA THR A 44 -24.65 -2.10 21.89
C THR A 44 -25.85 -1.67 21.07
N GLN A 45 -26.17 -0.37 21.06
CA GLN A 45 -27.30 0.19 20.33
C GLN A 45 -26.83 0.92 19.07
N LEU A 46 -27.49 0.66 17.95
CA LEU A 46 -27.27 1.35 16.69
C LEU A 46 -28.12 2.63 16.65
N HIS A 47 -27.46 3.77 16.68
CA HIS A 47 -28.13 5.08 16.68
C HIS A 47 -28.36 5.63 15.27
N ASP A 48 -27.38 5.42 14.38
CA ASP A 48 -27.44 5.95 13.01
C ASP A 48 -26.51 5.17 12.08
N ILE A 49 -26.64 5.38 10.78
CA ILE A 49 -25.75 4.86 9.74
C ILE A 49 -25.19 6.03 8.96
N GLU A 50 -23.89 6.29 9.16
CA GLU A 50 -23.17 7.34 8.45
C GLU A 50 -22.56 6.77 7.16
N LEU A 51 -22.62 7.55 6.09
CA LEU A 51 -22.07 7.17 4.79
C LEU A 51 -20.78 7.94 4.49
N SER A 52 -19.72 7.22 4.16
CA SER A 52 -18.48 7.80 3.67
C SER A 52 -18.27 7.47 2.20
N ILE A 53 -17.61 8.40 1.48
CA ILE A 53 -17.28 8.24 0.06
C ILE A 53 -15.76 8.08 -0.03
N GLY A 54 -15.31 6.92 -0.47
CA GLY A 54 -13.89 6.69 -0.71
C GLY A 54 -13.38 7.36 -1.99
N ARG A 55 -12.07 7.43 -2.18
CA ARG A 55 -11.42 8.05 -3.35
C ARG A 55 -11.88 7.49 -4.72
N THR A 56 -12.35 6.25 -4.75
CA THR A 56 -12.89 5.61 -5.97
C THR A 56 -14.40 5.74 -6.09
N GLY A 57 -15.04 6.58 -5.27
CA GLY A 57 -16.46 6.81 -5.25
C GLY A 57 -17.29 5.76 -4.52
N VAL A 58 -16.69 4.71 -3.97
CA VAL A 58 -17.41 3.70 -3.18
C VAL A 58 -18.08 4.35 -1.99
N VAL A 59 -19.37 4.09 -1.82
CA VAL A 59 -20.17 4.52 -0.66
C VAL A 59 -20.13 3.42 0.38
N THR A 60 -19.54 3.72 1.53
CA THR A 60 -19.36 2.76 2.62
C THR A 60 -20.22 3.15 3.82
N PRO A 61 -21.17 2.29 4.24
CA PRO A 61 -21.98 2.52 5.44
C PRO A 61 -21.20 2.15 6.71
N THR A 62 -21.28 3.00 7.72
CA THR A 62 -20.67 2.83 9.03
C THR A 62 -21.74 3.00 10.11
N ALA A 63 -21.88 2.01 10.99
CA ALA A 63 -22.76 2.08 12.15
C ALA A 63 -22.23 3.09 13.17
N ILE A 64 -23.08 4.00 13.61
CA ILE A 64 -22.86 4.88 14.77
C ILE A 64 -23.54 4.25 15.97
N LEU A 65 -22.74 3.93 16.97
CA LEU A 65 -23.14 3.10 18.10
C LEU A 65 -23.10 3.86 19.42
N GLU A 66 -23.93 3.44 20.36
CA GLU A 66 -23.70 3.78 21.76
C GLU A 66 -22.30 3.28 22.17
N PRO A 67 -21.42 4.15 22.69
CA PRO A 67 -20.07 3.77 23.04
C PRO A 67 -20.02 2.58 23.98
N VAL A 68 -19.32 1.52 23.62
CA VAL A 68 -19.18 0.31 24.40
C VAL A 68 -17.72 -0.16 24.44
N ARG A 69 -17.33 -0.79 25.54
CA ARG A 69 -15.95 -1.28 25.70
C ARG A 69 -15.83 -2.69 25.10
N VAL A 70 -14.89 -2.88 24.18
CA VAL A 70 -14.60 -4.14 23.50
C VAL A 70 -13.09 -4.30 23.41
N ALA A 71 -12.56 -5.44 23.84
CA ALA A 71 -11.12 -5.74 23.76
C ALA A 71 -10.23 -4.57 24.25
N GLY A 72 -10.56 -4.02 25.43
CA GLY A 72 -9.78 -2.95 26.08
C GLY A 72 -9.94 -1.55 25.46
N THR A 73 -10.70 -1.37 24.38
CA THR A 73 -10.94 -0.07 23.72
C THR A 73 -12.42 0.32 23.74
N THR A 74 -12.72 1.63 23.70
CA THR A 74 -14.10 2.11 23.52
C THR A 74 -14.41 2.20 22.04
N VAL A 75 -15.47 1.50 21.61
CA VAL A 75 -15.97 1.43 20.24
C VAL A 75 -17.28 2.19 20.15
N SER A 76 -17.36 3.16 19.24
CA SER A 76 -18.56 3.94 18.91
C SER A 76 -18.93 3.88 17.43
N ARG A 77 -18.12 3.16 16.62
CA ARG A 77 -18.31 3.02 15.17
C ARG A 77 -17.95 1.61 14.76
N ALA A 78 -18.74 1.01 13.87
CA ALA A 78 -18.46 -0.32 13.32
C ALA A 78 -18.78 -0.37 11.82
N SER A 79 -18.07 -1.19 11.07
CA SER A 79 -18.32 -1.38 9.65
C SER A 79 -19.64 -2.14 9.43
N LEU A 80 -20.39 -1.71 8.42
CA LEU A 80 -21.55 -2.41 7.86
C LEU A 80 -21.26 -2.95 6.45
N HIS A 81 -20.04 -2.77 5.96
CA HIS A 81 -19.53 -3.20 4.67
C HIS A 81 -20.29 -2.63 3.47
N ASN A 82 -21.54 -3.03 3.22
CA ASN A 82 -22.35 -2.60 2.08
C ASN A 82 -23.86 -2.79 2.37
N GLU A 83 -24.71 -2.32 1.46
CA GLU A 83 -26.17 -2.41 1.57
C GLU A 83 -26.66 -3.87 1.59
N ASP A 84 -26.09 -4.73 0.76
CA ASP A 84 -26.52 -6.13 0.66
C ASP A 84 -26.38 -6.84 2.01
N LEU A 85 -25.28 -6.59 2.74
CA LEU A 85 -25.05 -7.15 4.06
C LEU A 85 -26.00 -6.57 5.14
N ILE A 86 -26.34 -5.27 5.02
CA ILE A 86 -27.33 -4.63 5.91
C ILE A 86 -28.69 -5.33 5.75
N HIS A 87 -29.11 -5.59 4.51
CA HIS A 87 -30.37 -6.26 4.20
C HIS A 87 -30.33 -7.75 4.58
N GLU A 88 -29.25 -8.47 4.28
CA GLU A 88 -29.08 -9.88 4.63
C GLU A 88 -29.20 -10.11 6.15
N LYS A 89 -28.63 -9.21 6.95
CA LYS A 89 -28.66 -9.25 8.41
C LYS A 89 -29.86 -8.52 9.01
N ASP A 90 -30.74 -7.94 8.19
CA ASP A 90 -31.88 -7.11 8.60
C ASP A 90 -31.50 -6.07 9.67
N ILE A 91 -30.40 -5.34 9.46
CA ILE A 91 -29.92 -4.31 10.39
C ILE A 91 -30.70 -3.04 10.18
N ARG A 92 -31.25 -2.46 11.27
CA ARG A 92 -32.05 -1.24 11.23
C ARG A 92 -31.57 -0.24 12.28
N ILE A 93 -31.73 1.06 11.98
CA ILE A 93 -31.43 2.13 12.94
C ILE A 93 -32.36 1.98 14.14
N GLY A 94 -31.80 1.97 15.36
CA GLY A 94 -32.54 1.73 16.61
C GLY A 94 -32.40 0.30 17.14
N ASP A 95 -31.79 -0.64 16.39
CA ASP A 95 -31.56 -2.01 16.83
C ASP A 95 -30.53 -2.10 17.96
N SER A 96 -30.74 -3.08 18.84
CA SER A 96 -29.64 -3.63 19.63
C SER A 96 -28.83 -4.56 18.72
N VAL A 97 -27.54 -4.28 18.56
CA VAL A 97 -26.66 -5.03 17.66
C VAL A 97 -25.52 -5.71 18.43
N VAL A 98 -25.09 -6.84 17.96
CA VAL A 98 -23.87 -7.49 18.42
C VAL A 98 -22.74 -7.02 17.53
N ILE A 99 -21.69 -6.50 18.15
CA ILE A 99 -20.47 -6.11 17.46
C ILE A 99 -19.31 -6.99 17.92
N LYS A 100 -18.35 -7.19 17.05
CA LYS A 100 -17.09 -7.84 17.37
C LYS A 100 -15.90 -7.00 16.91
N LYS A 101 -14.80 -7.13 17.65
CA LYS A 101 -13.51 -6.59 17.27
C LYS A 101 -12.51 -7.75 17.25
N ALA A 102 -12.13 -8.20 16.06
CA ALA A 102 -11.12 -9.24 15.87
C ALA A 102 -9.74 -8.60 15.84
N GLY A 103 -8.97 -8.69 16.93
CA GLY A 103 -7.64 -8.10 17.06
C GLY A 103 -7.70 -6.57 16.93
N ASP A 104 -6.64 -5.95 16.36
CA ASP A 104 -6.60 -4.51 16.07
C ASP A 104 -7.38 -4.10 14.79
N ILE A 105 -8.27 -4.95 14.31
CA ILE A 105 -9.04 -4.75 13.09
C ILE A 105 -10.28 -3.92 13.38
N ILE A 106 -10.85 -3.33 12.33
CA ILE A 106 -12.05 -2.48 12.34
C ILE A 106 -13.22 -3.25 12.99
N PRO A 107 -13.91 -2.68 14.00
CA PRO A 107 -15.11 -3.30 14.55
C PRO A 107 -16.17 -3.50 13.48
N GLU A 108 -16.89 -4.62 13.53
CA GLU A 108 -17.98 -4.91 12.60
C GLU A 108 -19.26 -5.31 13.32
N VAL A 109 -20.40 -5.02 12.72
CA VAL A 109 -21.70 -5.49 13.19
C VAL A 109 -21.90 -6.93 12.73
N VAL A 110 -22.09 -7.84 13.69
CA VAL A 110 -22.25 -9.27 13.43
C VAL A 110 -23.70 -9.59 13.06
N TYR A 111 -24.67 -9.18 13.91
CA TYR A 111 -26.10 -9.33 13.69
C TYR A 111 -26.92 -8.39 14.59
N SER A 112 -28.20 -8.23 14.29
CA SER A 112 -29.19 -7.52 15.12
C SER A 112 -29.93 -8.49 16.03
N ILE A 113 -30.21 -8.06 17.27
CA ILE A 113 -31.06 -8.81 18.22
C ILE A 113 -32.51 -8.40 17.95
N VAL A 114 -33.18 -9.11 17.04
CA VAL A 114 -34.52 -8.77 16.55
C VAL A 114 -35.55 -8.74 17.69
N GLU A 115 -35.42 -9.59 18.71
CA GLU A 115 -36.31 -9.64 19.87
C GLU A 115 -36.26 -8.37 20.74
N ARG A 116 -35.22 -7.55 20.58
CA ARG A 116 -35.04 -6.27 21.28
C ARG A 116 -35.35 -5.05 20.39
N ARG A 117 -35.80 -5.28 19.16
CA ARG A 117 -36.09 -4.20 18.21
C ARG A 117 -37.29 -3.38 18.70
N PRO A 118 -37.15 -2.04 18.74
CA PRO A 118 -38.27 -1.16 19.02
C PRO A 118 -39.40 -1.28 17.96
N GLU A 119 -40.63 -1.08 18.37
CA GLU A 119 -41.75 -1.04 17.41
C GLU A 119 -41.64 0.13 16.45
N GLY A 120 -42.02 -0.07 15.19
CA GLY A 120 -42.06 0.99 14.18
C GLY A 120 -40.72 1.29 13.51
N VAL A 121 -39.69 0.47 13.76
CA VAL A 121 -38.38 0.63 13.10
C VAL A 121 -38.45 0.18 11.63
N GLU A 122 -38.14 1.09 10.73
CA GLU A 122 -38.18 0.84 9.27
C GLU A 122 -36.92 0.13 8.76
N THR A 123 -37.05 -0.57 7.64
CA THR A 123 -35.93 -1.15 6.91
C THR A 123 -35.03 -0.03 6.39
N TYR A 124 -33.70 -0.19 6.58
CA TYR A 124 -32.74 0.78 6.06
C TYR A 124 -32.57 0.65 4.55
N HIS A 125 -32.52 1.77 3.87
CA HIS A 125 -32.19 1.87 2.45
C HIS A 125 -31.07 2.87 2.23
N MET A 126 -30.11 2.52 1.39
CA MET A 126 -29.08 3.46 0.96
C MET A 126 -29.72 4.59 0.12
N PRO A 127 -29.18 5.81 0.17
CA PRO A 127 -29.67 6.90 -0.64
C PRO A 127 -29.40 6.63 -2.13
N THR A 128 -30.25 7.19 -2.98
CA THR A 128 -30.08 7.14 -4.43
C THR A 128 -29.09 8.17 -4.96
N HIS A 129 -28.73 9.17 -4.15
CA HIS A 129 -27.83 10.25 -4.51
C HIS A 129 -26.66 10.35 -3.52
N CYS A 130 -25.51 10.77 -4.04
CA CYS A 130 -24.30 10.97 -3.27
C CYS A 130 -24.47 12.02 -2.16
N PRO A 131 -24.23 11.70 -0.90
CA PRO A 131 -24.39 12.67 0.21
C PRO A 131 -23.41 13.85 0.12
N SER A 132 -22.31 13.75 -0.65
CA SER A 132 -21.33 14.82 -0.80
C SER A 132 -21.64 15.76 -1.97
N CYS A 133 -22.02 15.24 -3.15
CA CYS A 133 -22.15 16.04 -4.36
C CYS A 133 -23.53 15.94 -5.04
N ASN A 134 -24.46 15.21 -4.45
CA ASN A 134 -25.83 14.99 -4.94
C ASN A 134 -25.94 14.39 -6.36
N HIS A 135 -24.86 13.78 -6.86
CA HIS A 135 -24.90 13.02 -8.12
C HIS A 135 -25.58 11.66 -7.88
N GLU A 136 -26.29 11.14 -8.87
CA GLU A 136 -26.94 9.83 -8.79
C GLU A 136 -25.89 8.74 -8.52
N LEU A 137 -26.17 7.86 -7.56
CA LEU A 137 -25.32 6.72 -7.23
C LEU A 137 -25.64 5.56 -8.17
N VAL A 138 -24.61 4.84 -8.61
CA VAL A 138 -24.74 3.71 -9.51
C VAL A 138 -24.15 2.45 -8.90
N ARG A 139 -24.71 1.30 -9.25
CA ARG A 139 -24.12 -0.01 -8.98
C ARG A 139 -23.46 -0.51 -10.26
N ILE A 140 -22.14 -0.65 -10.25
CA ILE A 140 -21.41 -1.17 -11.42
C ILE A 140 -21.64 -2.67 -11.52
N GLU A 141 -21.85 -3.17 -12.72
CA GLU A 141 -22.05 -4.61 -12.97
C GLU A 141 -20.87 -5.44 -12.40
N GLY A 142 -21.21 -6.45 -11.60
CA GLY A 142 -20.23 -7.30 -10.90
C GLY A 142 -19.68 -6.69 -9.59
N GLU A 143 -20.15 -5.52 -9.14
CA GLU A 143 -19.81 -4.91 -7.86
C GLU A 143 -21.02 -4.83 -6.91
N VAL A 144 -20.80 -5.12 -5.63
CA VAL A 144 -21.86 -5.01 -4.60
C VAL A 144 -22.02 -3.59 -4.05
N ALA A 145 -21.01 -2.75 -4.20
CA ALA A 145 -20.99 -1.40 -3.63
C ALA A 145 -21.65 -0.37 -4.55
N LEU A 146 -22.45 0.54 -3.96
CA LEU A 146 -22.88 1.76 -4.62
C LEU A 146 -21.69 2.71 -4.84
N ARG A 147 -21.72 3.45 -5.95
CA ARG A 147 -20.66 4.39 -6.30
C ARG A 147 -21.19 5.74 -6.75
N CYS A 148 -20.48 6.78 -6.33
CA CYS A 148 -20.53 8.09 -6.95
C CYS A 148 -19.52 8.11 -8.11
N ILE A 149 -20.00 8.31 -9.33
CA ILE A 149 -19.16 8.37 -10.54
C ILE A 149 -18.78 9.79 -10.96
N ASN A 150 -19.19 10.80 -10.18
CA ASN A 150 -18.85 12.19 -10.45
C ASN A 150 -17.37 12.47 -10.16
N PRO A 151 -16.51 12.76 -11.16
CA PRO A 151 -15.10 13.06 -10.95
C PRO A 151 -14.85 14.35 -10.16
N LYS A 152 -15.85 15.24 -10.07
CA LYS A 152 -15.81 16.49 -9.30
C LYS A 152 -16.39 16.36 -7.89
N CYS A 153 -16.65 15.14 -7.42
CA CYS A 153 -17.15 14.90 -6.07
C CYS A 153 -16.09 15.33 -5.04
N GLN A 154 -16.46 16.26 -4.16
CA GLN A 154 -15.57 16.81 -3.14
C GLN A 154 -14.96 15.73 -2.25
N ALA A 155 -15.76 14.78 -1.79
CA ALA A 155 -15.30 13.70 -0.96
C ALA A 155 -14.23 12.86 -1.69
N GLN A 156 -14.42 12.54 -2.97
CA GLN A 156 -13.43 11.80 -3.76
C GLN A 156 -12.13 12.60 -3.94
N LEU A 157 -12.23 13.91 -4.18
CA LEU A 157 -11.05 14.78 -4.32
C LEU A 157 -10.25 14.84 -3.02
N VAL A 158 -10.92 15.05 -1.89
CA VAL A 158 -10.28 15.08 -0.56
C VAL A 158 -9.62 13.73 -0.23
N GLU A 159 -10.30 12.62 -0.46
CA GLU A 159 -9.75 11.28 -0.25
C GLU A 159 -8.57 10.98 -1.20
N GLY A 160 -8.59 11.50 -2.42
CA GLY A 160 -7.47 11.46 -3.35
C GLY A 160 -6.24 12.20 -2.82
N LEU A 161 -6.42 13.40 -2.25
CA LEU A 161 -5.37 14.19 -1.61
C LEU A 161 -4.80 13.46 -0.38
N ILE A 162 -5.66 12.89 0.48
CA ILE A 162 -5.25 12.10 1.65
C ILE A 162 -4.43 10.88 1.22
N HIS A 163 -4.86 10.20 0.16
CA HIS A 163 -4.12 9.07 -0.39
C HIS A 163 -2.74 9.48 -0.90
N PHE A 164 -2.66 10.59 -1.65
CA PHE A 164 -1.41 11.09 -2.21
C PHE A 164 -0.34 11.36 -1.14
N VAL A 165 -0.73 11.93 -0.01
CA VAL A 165 0.20 12.27 1.09
C VAL A 165 0.49 11.09 2.02
N SER A 166 -0.18 9.96 1.85
CA SER A 166 -0.06 8.80 2.73
C SER A 166 1.34 8.19 2.73
N ARG A 167 1.64 7.41 3.78
CA ARG A 167 2.96 6.81 4.00
C ARG A 167 3.48 5.95 2.85
N GLN A 168 2.60 5.23 2.15
CA GLN A 168 2.98 4.36 1.04
C GLN A 168 3.07 5.11 -0.31
N ALA A 169 2.53 6.33 -0.37
CA ALA A 169 2.58 7.22 -1.52
C ALA A 169 3.71 8.25 -1.33
N MET A 170 3.40 9.54 -1.36
CA MET A 170 4.42 10.59 -1.25
C MET A 170 4.92 10.83 0.18
N ASN A 171 4.36 10.17 1.18
CA ASN A 171 4.82 10.15 2.58
C ASN A 171 5.10 11.56 3.16
N ILE A 172 4.13 12.47 3.00
CA ILE A 172 4.27 13.84 3.51
C ILE A 172 3.83 13.86 4.98
N ASP A 173 4.80 13.70 5.88
CA ASP A 173 4.52 13.68 7.31
C ASP A 173 3.95 15.01 7.82
N GLY A 174 2.99 14.92 8.70
CA GLY A 174 2.29 16.09 9.24
C GLY A 174 1.11 16.60 8.40
N LEU A 175 0.95 16.17 7.13
CA LEU A 175 -0.18 16.54 6.27
C LEU A 175 -1.30 15.48 6.37
N GLY A 176 -1.87 15.33 7.55
CA GLY A 176 -2.94 14.36 7.82
C GLY A 176 -4.33 14.84 7.35
N THR A 177 -5.31 13.93 7.44
CA THR A 177 -6.70 14.11 6.99
C THR A 177 -7.31 15.46 7.40
N LYS A 178 -7.17 15.88 8.66
CA LYS A 178 -7.76 17.13 9.15
C LYS A 178 -7.16 18.37 8.51
N ILE A 179 -5.87 18.36 8.21
CA ILE A 179 -5.18 19.50 7.58
C ILE A 179 -5.54 19.55 6.10
N ILE A 180 -5.54 18.41 5.41
CA ILE A 180 -6.02 18.32 4.01
C ILE A 180 -7.43 18.87 3.90
N GLN A 181 -8.32 18.48 4.81
CA GLN A 181 -9.71 18.92 4.80
C GLN A 181 -9.82 20.44 4.99
N GLN A 182 -9.12 21.01 5.98
CA GLN A 182 -9.08 22.46 6.17
C GLN A 182 -8.52 23.22 4.97
N LEU A 183 -7.43 22.72 4.35
CA LEU A 183 -6.83 23.32 3.16
C LEU A 183 -7.80 23.29 1.98
N TYR A 184 -8.51 22.18 1.78
CA TYR A 184 -9.50 22.04 0.72
C TYR A 184 -10.70 22.97 0.94
N GLU A 185 -11.27 23.01 2.14
CA GLU A 185 -12.39 23.87 2.52
C GLU A 185 -12.06 25.37 2.40
N ASN A 186 -10.81 25.75 2.70
CA ASN A 186 -10.31 27.11 2.52
C ASN A 186 -9.82 27.41 1.09
N ASN A 187 -10.07 26.53 0.11
CA ASN A 187 -9.68 26.66 -1.29
C ASN A 187 -8.16 26.86 -1.51
N LYS A 188 -7.32 26.35 -0.59
CA LYS A 188 -5.87 26.40 -0.70
C LYS A 188 -5.29 25.31 -1.60
N ILE A 189 -5.95 24.16 -1.66
CA ILE A 189 -5.62 23.04 -2.52
C ILE A 189 -6.88 22.52 -3.24
N LYS A 190 -6.75 22.15 -4.51
CA LYS A 190 -7.81 21.55 -5.35
C LYS A 190 -7.34 20.25 -5.96
N ASP A 191 -6.05 20.12 -6.23
CA ASP A 191 -5.39 18.93 -6.75
C ASP A 191 -4.09 18.63 -5.99
N VAL A 192 -3.46 17.50 -6.28
CA VAL A 192 -2.25 17.07 -5.57
C VAL A 192 -1.03 17.96 -5.86
N ALA A 193 -0.99 18.65 -7.00
CA ALA A 193 0.11 19.56 -7.32
C ALA A 193 0.06 20.84 -6.48
N ASP A 194 -1.13 21.29 -6.08
CA ASP A 194 -1.30 22.48 -5.24
C ASP A 194 -0.59 22.34 -3.88
N ILE A 195 -0.39 21.11 -3.39
CA ILE A 195 0.36 20.83 -2.17
C ILE A 195 1.78 21.41 -2.22
N TYR A 196 2.42 21.36 -3.40
CA TYR A 196 3.78 21.87 -3.62
C TYR A 196 3.86 23.40 -3.84
N TYR A 197 2.71 24.08 -3.84
CA TYR A 197 2.59 25.54 -3.89
C TYR A 197 2.26 26.16 -2.53
N LEU A 198 1.99 25.35 -1.50
CA LEU A 198 1.67 25.82 -0.16
C LEU A 198 2.83 26.62 0.44
N THR A 199 2.47 27.71 1.11
CA THR A 199 3.37 28.62 1.80
C THR A 199 3.11 28.61 3.31
N GLU A 200 4.01 29.25 4.08
CA GLU A 200 3.81 29.47 5.51
C GLU A 200 2.51 30.26 5.78
N GLU A 201 2.20 31.25 4.94
CA GLU A 201 1.01 32.09 5.05
C GLU A 201 -0.29 31.27 4.85
N ASP A 202 -0.26 30.20 4.07
CA ASP A 202 -1.40 29.30 3.87
C ASP A 202 -1.63 28.37 5.07
N LEU A 203 -0.57 27.99 5.76
CA LEU A 203 -0.59 26.98 6.80
C LEU A 203 -0.77 27.53 8.21
N LEU A 204 -0.20 28.72 8.51
CA LEU A 204 -0.29 29.33 9.85
C LEU A 204 -1.71 29.60 10.34
N PRO A 205 -2.68 30.00 9.47
CA PRO A 205 -4.06 30.25 9.92
C PRO A 205 -4.86 28.99 10.27
N LEU A 206 -4.37 27.78 9.91
CA LEU A 206 -5.08 26.55 10.15
C LEU A 206 -5.08 26.18 11.64
N GLU A 207 -6.14 25.49 12.07
CA GLU A 207 -6.27 25.04 13.45
C GLU A 207 -5.09 24.16 13.88
N ARG A 208 -4.55 24.45 15.07
CA ARG A 208 -3.45 23.70 15.69
C ARG A 208 -2.15 23.69 14.88
N MET A 209 -1.93 24.71 14.05
CA MET A 209 -0.72 24.92 13.27
C MET A 209 0.11 26.06 13.87
N GLY A 210 1.15 25.71 14.61
CA GLY A 210 2.16 26.65 15.09
C GLY A 210 3.39 26.67 14.18
N THR A 211 4.25 27.69 14.29
CA THR A 211 5.43 27.92 13.45
C THR A 211 6.33 26.69 13.27
N LYS A 212 6.62 25.96 14.36
CA LYS A 212 7.43 24.74 14.31
C LYS A 212 6.78 23.64 13.46
N LYS A 213 5.46 23.46 13.61
CA LYS A 213 4.71 22.43 12.86
C LYS A 213 4.62 22.79 11.39
N VAL A 214 4.42 24.07 11.08
CA VAL A 214 4.41 24.59 9.71
C VAL A 214 5.78 24.39 9.05
N SER A 215 6.87 24.75 9.72
CA SER A 215 8.23 24.54 9.22
C SER A 215 8.54 23.05 8.95
N ASN A 216 8.16 22.16 9.87
CA ASN A 216 8.33 20.72 9.67
C ASN A 216 7.52 20.21 8.47
N LEU A 217 6.28 20.67 8.32
CA LEU A 217 5.41 20.28 7.21
C LEU A 217 5.96 20.75 5.86
N LEU A 218 6.41 22.01 5.76
CA LEU A 218 7.04 22.51 4.55
C LEU A 218 8.32 21.75 4.18
N SER A 219 9.12 21.37 5.20
CA SER A 219 10.29 20.50 5.01
C SER A 219 9.91 19.11 4.51
N ALA A 220 8.81 18.53 5.02
CA ALA A 220 8.30 17.23 4.56
C ALA A 220 7.77 17.29 3.12
N ILE A 221 7.09 18.38 2.74
CA ILE A 221 6.64 18.62 1.36
C ILE A 221 7.87 18.70 0.43
N GLU A 222 8.88 19.46 0.80
CA GLU A 222 10.10 19.61 -0.02
C GLU A 222 10.84 18.26 -0.15
N ALA A 223 11.01 17.52 0.95
CA ALA A 223 11.64 16.20 0.93
C ALA A 223 10.89 15.19 0.05
N SER A 224 9.56 15.27 -0.01
CA SER A 224 8.75 14.37 -0.82
C SER A 224 8.98 14.50 -2.32
N LYS A 225 9.51 15.62 -2.80
CA LYS A 225 9.86 15.82 -4.21
C LYS A 225 10.92 14.83 -4.70
N GLU A 226 11.75 14.32 -3.78
CA GLU A 226 12.79 13.35 -4.08
C GLU A 226 12.30 11.90 -4.13
N ASN A 227 11.03 11.63 -3.86
CA ASN A 227 10.48 10.29 -3.92
C ASN A 227 10.58 9.69 -5.32
N SER A 228 10.70 8.38 -5.38
CA SER A 228 10.83 7.63 -6.63
C SER A 228 9.49 7.51 -7.38
N LEU A 229 9.54 7.29 -8.69
CA LEU A 229 8.37 7.25 -9.57
C LEU A 229 7.26 6.30 -9.09
N GLU A 230 7.60 5.14 -8.53
CA GLU A 230 6.59 4.18 -8.05
C GLU A 230 5.72 4.76 -6.94
N GLN A 231 6.29 5.60 -6.07
CA GLN A 231 5.55 6.28 -5.01
C GLN A 231 4.60 7.33 -5.58
N LEU A 232 5.06 8.08 -6.59
CA LEU A 232 4.23 9.03 -7.32
C LEU A 232 3.08 8.33 -8.05
N LEU A 233 3.35 7.26 -8.80
CA LEU A 233 2.33 6.48 -9.51
C LEU A 233 1.27 5.92 -8.56
N PHE A 234 1.70 5.36 -7.43
CA PHE A 234 0.77 4.91 -6.41
C PHE A 234 -0.02 6.07 -5.83
N GLY A 235 0.62 7.21 -5.56
CA GLY A 235 0.03 8.43 -5.00
C GLY A 235 -1.03 9.07 -5.91
N LEU A 236 -0.85 9.01 -7.23
CA LEU A 236 -1.84 9.49 -8.20
C LEU A 236 -3.18 8.74 -8.12
N GLY A 237 -3.20 7.59 -7.44
CA GLY A 237 -4.43 6.88 -7.13
C GLY A 237 -5.12 6.21 -8.31
N ILE A 238 -4.38 5.88 -9.36
CA ILE A 238 -4.88 5.18 -10.54
C ILE A 238 -5.61 3.90 -10.11
N ARG A 239 -6.82 3.69 -10.64
CA ARG A 239 -7.65 2.54 -10.27
C ARG A 239 -6.93 1.23 -10.57
N HIS A 240 -7.01 0.28 -9.67
CA HIS A 240 -6.33 -1.04 -9.71
C HIS A 240 -4.81 -0.99 -9.58
N LEU A 241 -4.17 0.17 -9.59
CA LEU A 241 -2.72 0.32 -9.44
C LEU A 241 -2.34 0.32 -7.96
N GLY A 242 -1.91 -0.84 -7.45
CA GLY A 242 -1.38 -1.00 -6.09
C GLY A 242 0.13 -0.77 -6.01
N VAL A 243 0.69 -0.75 -4.79
CA VAL A 243 2.12 -0.52 -4.53
C VAL A 243 3.03 -1.41 -5.38
N LYS A 244 2.76 -2.74 -5.43
CA LYS A 244 3.58 -3.69 -6.18
C LYS A 244 3.57 -3.42 -7.68
N ALA A 245 2.39 -3.18 -8.25
CA ALA A 245 2.25 -2.90 -9.68
C ALA A 245 2.88 -1.55 -10.05
N SER A 246 2.75 -0.52 -9.19
CA SER A 246 3.44 0.76 -9.37
C SER A 246 4.94 0.58 -9.44
N GLN A 247 5.51 -0.26 -8.56
CA GLN A 247 6.95 -0.56 -8.54
C GLN A 247 7.39 -1.23 -9.83
N VAL A 248 6.72 -2.32 -10.25
CA VAL A 248 7.11 -3.09 -11.45
C VAL A 248 7.00 -2.23 -12.72
N ILE A 249 5.95 -1.42 -12.83
CA ILE A 249 5.77 -0.50 -13.97
C ILE A 249 6.84 0.59 -13.97
N ALA A 250 7.11 1.23 -12.82
CA ALA A 250 8.14 2.26 -12.70
C ALA A 250 9.53 1.71 -13.01
N GLU A 251 9.85 0.50 -12.54
CA GLU A 251 11.11 -0.19 -12.82
C GLU A 251 11.28 -0.45 -14.33
N LYS A 252 10.24 -0.99 -15.01
CA LYS A 252 10.31 -1.30 -16.45
C LYS A 252 10.51 -0.05 -17.30
N TYR A 253 9.74 1.00 -17.08
CA TYR A 253 9.75 2.20 -17.94
C TYR A 253 10.70 3.29 -17.46
N GLY A 254 10.94 3.39 -16.16
CA GLY A 254 11.93 4.25 -15.54
C GLY A 254 11.60 5.72 -15.44
N THR A 255 10.73 6.27 -16.27
CA THR A 255 10.27 7.66 -16.22
C THR A 255 8.80 7.74 -16.61
N ILE A 256 8.09 8.74 -16.06
CA ILE A 256 6.67 8.96 -16.37
C ILE A 256 6.47 9.33 -17.86
N ASP A 257 7.45 9.99 -18.49
CA ASP A 257 7.34 10.40 -19.88
C ASP A 257 7.21 9.20 -20.83
N LYS A 258 7.90 8.10 -20.54
CA LYS A 258 7.75 6.85 -21.29
C LYS A 258 6.38 6.21 -21.09
N LEU A 259 5.76 6.41 -19.93
CA LEU A 259 4.43 5.86 -19.66
C LEU A 259 3.31 6.57 -20.43
N PHE A 260 3.53 7.78 -20.91
CA PHE A 260 2.57 8.47 -21.80
C PHE A 260 2.46 7.87 -23.20
N GLU A 261 3.44 7.07 -23.60
CA GLU A 261 3.52 6.44 -24.93
C GLU A 261 3.18 4.94 -24.89
N VAL A 262 2.94 4.37 -23.69
CA VAL A 262 2.73 2.94 -23.48
C VAL A 262 1.34 2.51 -23.91
N THR A 263 1.26 1.36 -24.59
CA THR A 263 -0.01 0.73 -24.94
C THR A 263 -0.50 -0.26 -23.88
N GLU A 264 -1.78 -0.63 -23.97
CA GLU A 264 -2.37 -1.65 -23.09
C GLU A 264 -1.68 -3.01 -23.26
N GLU A 265 -1.35 -3.38 -24.51
CA GLU A 265 -0.68 -4.62 -24.86
C GLU A 265 0.71 -4.73 -24.23
N GLU A 266 1.50 -3.65 -24.26
CA GLU A 266 2.84 -3.60 -23.64
C GLU A 266 2.78 -3.72 -22.11
N LEU A 267 1.75 -3.15 -21.48
CA LEU A 267 1.56 -3.27 -20.04
C LEU A 267 1.16 -4.68 -19.61
N ILE A 268 0.33 -5.37 -20.41
CA ILE A 268 -0.12 -6.75 -20.12
C ILE A 268 1.03 -7.75 -20.18
N GLU A 269 2.09 -7.49 -20.95
CA GLU A 269 3.29 -8.33 -20.96
C GLU A 269 4.03 -8.36 -19.61
N ILE A 270 3.75 -7.39 -18.71
CA ILE A 270 4.36 -7.34 -17.40
C ILE A 270 3.68 -8.36 -16.48
N HIS A 271 4.49 -9.21 -15.85
CA HIS A 271 3.98 -10.15 -14.84
C HIS A 271 3.19 -9.41 -13.75
N ASP A 272 2.04 -9.93 -13.36
CA ASP A 272 1.09 -9.33 -12.40
C ASP A 272 0.31 -8.09 -12.92
N VAL A 273 0.42 -7.72 -14.19
CA VAL A 273 -0.40 -6.66 -14.80
C VAL A 273 -1.47 -7.29 -15.70
N GLY A 274 -2.73 -7.25 -15.27
CA GLY A 274 -3.87 -7.73 -16.05
C GLY A 274 -4.54 -6.62 -16.87
N HIS A 275 -5.42 -7.00 -17.81
CA HIS A 275 -6.15 -6.08 -18.69
C HIS A 275 -6.82 -4.90 -17.99
N LYS A 276 -7.54 -5.14 -16.86
CA LYS A 276 -8.23 -4.06 -16.11
C LYS A 276 -7.27 -3.01 -15.55
N LEU A 277 -6.09 -3.43 -15.12
CA LEU A 277 -5.07 -2.51 -14.63
C LEU A 277 -4.43 -1.76 -15.79
N ALA A 278 -4.02 -2.45 -16.85
CA ALA A 278 -3.40 -1.85 -18.04
C ALA A 278 -4.32 -0.77 -18.64
N GLN A 279 -5.59 -1.11 -18.86
CA GLN A 279 -6.60 -0.17 -19.35
C GLN A 279 -6.75 1.05 -18.42
N SER A 280 -6.76 0.84 -17.08
CA SER A 280 -6.88 1.93 -16.12
C SER A 280 -5.68 2.88 -16.20
N VAL A 281 -4.46 2.36 -16.36
CA VAL A 281 -3.24 3.17 -16.48
C VAL A 281 -3.25 3.99 -17.77
N VAL A 282 -3.51 3.35 -18.91
CA VAL A 282 -3.54 4.02 -20.22
C VAL A 282 -4.62 5.10 -20.24
N THR A 283 -5.86 4.77 -19.84
CA THR A 283 -6.98 5.74 -19.80
C THR A 283 -6.67 6.92 -18.88
N TYR A 284 -6.03 6.69 -17.75
CA TYR A 284 -5.65 7.75 -16.80
C TYR A 284 -4.61 8.69 -17.40
N LEU A 285 -3.55 8.14 -18.00
CA LEU A 285 -2.44 8.93 -18.57
C LEU A 285 -2.80 9.62 -19.90
N ASP A 286 -3.82 9.14 -20.59
CA ASP A 286 -4.33 9.75 -21.83
C ASP A 286 -5.20 10.98 -21.58
N ASN A 287 -5.62 11.20 -20.34
CA ASN A 287 -6.44 12.33 -19.94
C ASN A 287 -5.61 13.62 -19.95
N GLU A 288 -6.08 14.65 -20.67
CA GLU A 288 -5.39 15.95 -20.79
C GLU A 288 -5.26 16.68 -19.44
N ASP A 289 -6.26 16.57 -18.55
CA ASP A 289 -6.20 17.19 -17.22
C ASP A 289 -5.10 16.54 -16.37
N ILE A 290 -4.89 15.23 -16.52
CA ILE A 290 -3.81 14.51 -15.84
C ILE A 290 -2.43 14.90 -16.40
N ARG A 291 -2.32 15.07 -17.72
CA ARG A 291 -1.08 15.58 -18.33
C ARG A 291 -0.75 16.99 -17.83
N ALA A 292 -1.74 17.84 -17.72
CA ALA A 292 -1.58 19.18 -17.13
C ALA A 292 -1.16 19.11 -15.66
N LEU A 293 -1.77 18.21 -14.86
CA LEU A 293 -1.42 17.97 -13.45
C LEU A 293 0.04 17.53 -13.31
N ILE A 294 0.48 16.58 -14.12
CA ILE A 294 1.87 16.10 -14.11
C ILE A 294 2.85 17.21 -14.50
N ASN A 295 2.49 18.06 -15.45
CA ASN A 295 3.31 19.23 -15.80
C ASN A 295 3.43 20.21 -14.62
N LYS A 296 2.34 20.49 -13.89
CA LYS A 296 2.39 21.31 -12.65
C LYS A 296 3.34 20.70 -11.60
N LEU A 297 3.32 19.37 -11.44
CA LEU A 297 4.25 18.67 -10.55
C LEU A 297 5.71 18.81 -11.01
N LYS A 298 5.96 18.69 -12.31
CA LYS A 298 7.30 18.90 -12.91
C LYS A 298 7.81 20.32 -12.69
N GLU A 299 6.96 21.35 -12.84
CA GLU A 299 7.30 22.75 -12.57
C GLU A 299 7.76 22.97 -11.12
N LYS A 300 7.26 22.16 -10.20
CA LYS A 300 7.67 22.18 -8.78
C LYS A 300 8.82 21.22 -8.46
N HIS A 301 9.47 20.69 -9.49
CA HIS A 301 10.61 19.77 -9.38
C HIS A 301 10.30 18.46 -8.63
N VAL A 302 9.07 17.99 -8.70
CA VAL A 302 8.74 16.64 -8.22
C VAL A 302 9.40 15.62 -9.14
N ASN A 303 10.13 14.67 -8.57
CA ASN A 303 10.83 13.65 -9.34
C ASN A 303 9.89 12.77 -10.15
N MET A 304 10.22 12.56 -11.41
CA MET A 304 9.44 11.77 -12.38
C MET A 304 10.15 10.48 -12.80
N ASP A 305 11.29 10.19 -12.16
CA ASP A 305 12.13 9.06 -12.50
C ASP A 305 12.13 8.00 -11.40
N PHE A 306 12.24 6.75 -11.82
CA PHE A 306 12.47 5.63 -10.92
C PHE A 306 13.91 5.70 -10.37
N LYS A 307 14.04 5.74 -9.05
CA LYS A 307 15.33 5.86 -8.33
C LYS A 307 15.89 4.51 -7.86
N GLY A 308 15.16 3.42 -8.07
CA GLY A 308 15.64 2.07 -7.77
C GLY A 308 16.55 1.50 -8.84
N VAL A 309 17.07 0.31 -8.58
CA VAL A 309 17.84 -0.45 -9.55
C VAL A 309 16.93 -1.05 -10.61
N ARG A 310 17.13 -0.69 -11.88
CA ARG A 310 16.38 -1.29 -12.98
C ARG A 310 16.95 -2.65 -13.32
N THR A 311 16.13 -3.69 -13.20
CA THR A 311 16.52 -5.05 -13.60
C THR A 311 16.38 -5.29 -15.12
N THR A 312 15.70 -4.41 -15.86
CA THR A 312 15.28 -4.64 -17.26
C THR A 312 16.19 -4.08 -18.36
N ASN A 313 17.24 -3.31 -18.04
CA ASN A 313 18.16 -2.73 -19.04
C ASN A 313 19.63 -2.87 -18.69
N ILE A 314 19.99 -3.92 -17.97
CA ILE A 314 21.38 -4.23 -17.78
C ILE A 314 21.79 -5.16 -18.93
N GLU A 315 22.61 -4.67 -19.86
CA GLU A 315 23.54 -5.53 -20.59
C GLU A 315 24.45 -6.14 -19.53
N GLY A 316 23.89 -7.06 -18.75
CA GLY A 316 24.61 -7.71 -17.66
C GLY A 316 25.80 -8.46 -18.22
N HIS A 317 26.87 -8.52 -17.44
CA HIS A 317 28.06 -9.29 -17.83
C HIS A 317 27.65 -10.76 -18.05
N PRO A 318 28.12 -11.43 -19.12
CA PRO A 318 27.77 -12.82 -19.46
C PRO A 318 27.92 -13.82 -18.29
N ASP A 319 28.83 -13.54 -17.37
CA ASP A 319 29.05 -14.37 -16.19
C ASP A 319 27.93 -14.31 -15.15
N PHE A 320 27.09 -13.27 -15.18
CA PHE A 320 26.04 -13.03 -14.19
C PHE A 320 24.64 -12.95 -14.78
N LYS A 321 24.52 -12.50 -16.01
CA LYS A 321 23.23 -12.33 -16.69
C LYS A 321 22.42 -13.62 -16.69
N ASP A 322 21.15 -13.53 -16.28
CA ASP A 322 20.19 -14.61 -16.19
C ASP A 322 20.56 -15.76 -15.22
N LYS A 323 21.65 -15.63 -14.44
CA LYS A 323 22.06 -16.64 -13.47
C LYS A 323 21.37 -16.44 -12.13
N THR A 324 20.97 -17.55 -11.52
CA THR A 324 20.47 -17.59 -10.15
C THR A 324 21.64 -17.76 -9.21
N ILE A 325 21.91 -16.76 -8.37
CA ILE A 325 23.05 -16.71 -7.45
C ILE A 325 22.57 -16.69 -6.00
N VAL A 326 23.27 -17.42 -5.15
CA VAL A 326 23.04 -17.45 -3.70
C VAL A 326 24.27 -16.93 -2.98
N LEU A 327 24.05 -15.97 -2.08
CA LEU A 327 25.08 -15.49 -1.14
C LEU A 327 24.96 -16.23 0.19
N THR A 328 26.07 -16.76 0.72
CA THR A 328 26.08 -17.45 2.01
C THR A 328 27.36 -17.12 2.79
N GLY A 329 27.29 -17.26 4.11
CA GLY A 329 28.40 -16.88 4.98
C GLY A 329 28.59 -15.38 5.15
N LYS A 330 29.65 -15.01 5.88
CA LYS A 330 30.01 -13.62 6.17
C LYS A 330 31.01 -13.12 5.14
N LEU A 331 30.63 -12.08 4.40
CA LEU A 331 31.53 -11.36 3.50
C LEU A 331 32.28 -10.28 4.30
N HIS A 332 33.55 -10.04 3.97
CA HIS A 332 34.44 -9.12 4.68
C HIS A 332 34.71 -7.83 3.91
N GLN A 333 34.70 -7.90 2.58
CA GLN A 333 35.03 -6.75 1.73
C GLN A 333 33.82 -5.89 1.36
N MET A 334 32.63 -6.43 1.53
CA MET A 334 31.36 -5.72 1.32
C MET A 334 30.25 -6.36 2.14
N THR A 335 29.16 -5.63 2.36
CA THR A 335 27.97 -6.21 2.99
C THR A 335 27.24 -7.12 2.01
N ARG A 336 26.46 -8.08 2.54
CA ARG A 336 25.62 -8.97 1.74
C ARG A 336 24.65 -8.21 0.84
N ASN A 337 24.12 -7.09 1.34
CA ASN A 337 23.22 -6.25 0.56
C ASN A 337 23.91 -5.55 -0.60
N GLU A 338 25.12 -5.03 -0.39
CA GLU A 338 25.93 -4.43 -1.45
C GLU A 338 26.30 -5.46 -2.52
N ALA A 339 26.68 -6.67 -2.11
CA ALA A 339 26.96 -7.78 -3.03
C ALA A 339 25.72 -8.17 -3.84
N ALA A 340 24.55 -8.28 -3.18
CA ALA A 340 23.30 -8.61 -3.85
C ALA A 340 22.91 -7.53 -4.88
N GLN A 341 22.94 -6.27 -4.48
CA GLN A 341 22.65 -5.14 -5.38
C GLN A 341 23.60 -5.11 -6.59
N TRP A 342 24.88 -5.32 -6.37
CA TRP A 342 25.85 -5.34 -7.46
C TRP A 342 25.58 -6.50 -8.44
N LEU A 343 25.29 -7.71 -7.93
CA LEU A 343 24.93 -8.88 -8.75
C LEU A 343 23.63 -8.65 -9.57
N GLU A 344 22.64 -8.06 -8.94
CA GLU A 344 21.39 -7.68 -9.61
C GLU A 344 21.63 -6.63 -10.70
N LEU A 345 22.55 -5.68 -10.47
CA LEU A 345 23.02 -4.74 -11.47
C LEU A 345 23.73 -5.44 -12.65
N GLN A 346 24.30 -6.62 -12.47
CA GLN A 346 24.90 -7.42 -13.54
C GLN A 346 23.89 -8.40 -14.20
N GLY A 347 22.60 -8.28 -13.89
CA GLY A 347 21.55 -9.10 -14.47
C GLY A 347 21.37 -10.47 -13.81
N ALA A 348 21.97 -10.70 -12.64
CA ALA A 348 21.77 -11.92 -11.89
C ALA A 348 20.50 -11.88 -11.04
N LYS A 349 19.90 -13.05 -10.80
CA LYS A 349 18.82 -13.22 -9.83
C LYS A 349 19.38 -13.71 -8.50
N VAL A 350 19.41 -12.84 -7.49
CA VAL A 350 19.88 -13.22 -6.16
C VAL A 350 18.76 -13.88 -5.36
N THR A 351 19.02 -15.06 -4.80
CA THR A 351 18.05 -15.82 -4.00
C THR A 351 18.64 -16.25 -2.66
N ASN A 352 17.76 -16.53 -1.69
CA ASN A 352 18.17 -16.88 -0.34
C ASN A 352 18.40 -18.38 -0.10
N SER A 353 18.00 -19.24 -1.04
CA SER A 353 18.09 -20.70 -0.88
C SER A 353 18.76 -21.38 -2.08
N VAL A 354 19.62 -22.37 -1.80
CA VAL A 354 20.24 -23.20 -2.84
C VAL A 354 19.26 -24.26 -3.31
N THR A 355 19.00 -24.29 -4.61
CA THR A 355 18.13 -25.24 -5.29
C THR A 355 18.83 -25.85 -6.50
N LYS A 356 18.21 -26.84 -7.15
CA LYS A 356 18.73 -27.40 -8.41
C LYS A 356 18.83 -26.38 -9.56
N LYS A 357 18.17 -25.19 -9.40
CA LYS A 357 18.21 -24.09 -10.37
C LYS A 357 19.22 -23.01 -10.00
N THR A 358 19.99 -23.20 -8.93
CA THR A 358 21.04 -22.26 -8.51
C THR A 358 22.29 -22.50 -9.36
N ASP A 359 22.75 -21.49 -10.07
CA ASP A 359 23.92 -21.56 -10.97
C ASP A 359 25.22 -21.37 -10.20
N VAL A 360 25.24 -20.42 -9.25
CA VAL A 360 26.45 -20.09 -8.48
C VAL A 360 26.10 -19.84 -7.01
N VAL A 361 26.93 -20.30 -6.12
CA VAL A 361 26.92 -19.94 -4.70
C VAL A 361 28.19 -19.16 -4.39
N ILE A 362 28.04 -17.94 -3.88
CA ILE A 362 29.18 -17.15 -3.38
C ILE A 362 29.24 -17.35 -1.88
N ALA A 363 30.34 -17.96 -1.44
CA ALA A 363 30.54 -18.35 -0.05
C ALA A 363 31.61 -17.46 0.62
N GLY A 364 31.16 -16.74 1.67
CA GLY A 364 32.05 -16.12 2.65
C GLY A 364 32.39 -17.07 3.80
N ASP A 365 32.94 -16.53 4.89
CA ASP A 365 33.27 -17.30 6.08
C ASP A 365 32.01 -17.86 6.75
N ASP A 366 32.11 -19.04 7.35
CA ASP A 366 31.00 -19.73 8.03
C ASP A 366 29.77 -19.98 7.14
N ALA A 367 30.00 -20.41 5.89
CA ALA A 367 28.96 -20.57 4.87
C ALA A 367 27.88 -21.64 5.17
N GLY A 368 28.00 -22.42 6.23
CA GLY A 368 27.01 -23.33 6.82
C GLY A 368 26.36 -24.34 5.86
N SER A 369 25.08 -24.63 6.10
CA SER A 369 24.33 -25.66 5.39
C SER A 369 24.11 -25.41 3.89
N LYS A 370 24.18 -24.16 3.45
CA LYS A 370 24.00 -23.79 2.02
C LYS A 370 25.17 -24.24 1.15
N LEU A 371 26.41 -24.25 1.71
CA LEU A 371 27.56 -24.76 1.03
C LEU A 371 27.47 -26.28 0.81
N ALA A 372 27.07 -27.04 1.84
CA ALA A 372 26.83 -28.48 1.74
C ALA A 372 25.70 -28.82 0.72
N LYS A 373 24.68 -27.98 0.62
CA LYS A 373 23.62 -28.13 -0.41
C LYS A 373 24.15 -27.85 -1.81
N ALA A 374 24.99 -26.84 -1.99
CA ALA A 374 25.64 -26.53 -3.27
C ALA A 374 26.48 -27.70 -3.76
N GLU A 375 27.29 -28.27 -2.90
CA GLU A 375 28.08 -29.46 -3.19
C GLU A 375 27.23 -30.66 -3.58
N LYS A 376 26.13 -30.90 -2.85
CA LYS A 376 25.18 -31.98 -3.14
C LYS A 376 24.48 -31.83 -4.51
N PHE A 377 24.27 -30.61 -4.95
CA PHE A 377 23.60 -30.33 -6.25
C PHE A 377 24.64 -30.14 -7.39
N GLY A 378 25.93 -30.15 -7.09
CA GLY A 378 26.99 -29.87 -8.07
C GLY A 378 26.98 -28.41 -8.55
N THR A 379 26.48 -27.49 -7.73
CA THR A 379 26.40 -26.06 -8.04
C THR A 379 27.81 -25.45 -7.96
N THR A 380 28.15 -24.57 -8.89
CA THR A 380 29.43 -23.84 -8.86
C THR A 380 29.53 -22.99 -7.59
N VAL A 381 30.63 -23.12 -6.87
CA VAL A 381 30.90 -22.33 -5.66
C VAL A 381 32.08 -21.38 -5.93
N TRP A 382 31.87 -20.11 -5.66
CA TRP A 382 32.92 -19.09 -5.66
C TRP A 382 33.19 -18.64 -4.23
N SER A 383 34.45 -18.41 -3.91
CA SER A 383 34.84 -17.70 -2.70
C SER A 383 34.55 -16.20 -2.84
N GLU A 384 34.54 -15.46 -1.72
CA GLU A 384 34.48 -14.00 -1.78
C GLU A 384 35.58 -13.40 -2.65
N ASN A 385 36.79 -13.95 -2.59
CA ASN A 385 37.92 -13.48 -3.41
C ASN A 385 37.68 -13.72 -4.91
N ASP A 386 37.14 -14.86 -5.30
CA ASP A 386 36.77 -15.13 -6.70
C ASP A 386 35.74 -14.15 -7.20
N PHE A 387 34.72 -13.84 -6.38
CA PHE A 387 33.71 -12.87 -6.68
C PHE A 387 34.29 -11.45 -6.87
N ILE A 388 35.15 -11.01 -5.94
CA ILE A 388 35.82 -9.71 -6.02
C ILE A 388 36.75 -9.62 -7.23
N ALA A 389 37.44 -10.71 -7.58
CA ALA A 389 38.30 -10.76 -8.78
C ALA A 389 37.43 -10.51 -10.04
N LYS A 390 36.32 -11.21 -10.18
CA LYS A 390 35.35 -11.01 -11.30
C LYS A 390 34.75 -9.61 -11.31
N GLN A 391 34.45 -9.05 -10.15
CA GLN A 391 33.97 -7.68 -10.05
C GLN A 391 34.99 -6.67 -10.59
N LYS A 392 36.26 -6.85 -10.25
CA LYS A 392 37.36 -5.99 -10.74
C LYS A 392 37.59 -6.11 -12.23
N GLU A 393 37.48 -7.33 -12.79
CA GLU A 393 37.60 -7.56 -14.25
C GLU A 393 36.53 -6.80 -15.05
N ILE A 394 35.33 -6.64 -14.48
CA ILE A 394 34.20 -5.97 -15.13
C ILE A 394 34.27 -4.43 -14.97
N MET A 395 34.92 -3.95 -13.91
CA MET A 395 35.07 -2.52 -13.63
C MET A 395 36.26 -1.87 -14.35
N ASN A 396 37.19 -2.67 -14.93
CA ASN A 396 38.32 -2.22 -15.74
C ASN A 396 38.03 -2.33 -17.24
#